data_c26ce9c6414bb631baa9ba774bb1d823
#
_entry.id   c26ce9c6414bb631baa9ba774bb1d823
#
_cell.length_a   1.000
_cell.length_b   1.000
_cell.length_c   1.000
_cell.angle_alpha   90.00
_cell.angle_beta   90.00
_cell.angle_gamma   90.00
#
_symmetry.space_group_name_H-M   'P 1'
#
loop_
_entity.id
_entity.type
_entity.pdbx_description
1 polymer ?
#
loop_
_entity_poly.entity_id
_entity_poly.type
_entity_poly.pdbx_seq_one_letter_code
_entity_poly.pdbx_strand_id
1 'polypeptide(L)'
;VGGSKHVIDLHGTLQTAHCPKCKTGYDLQYMIDHEVPRCQKCNFILNPDVVLYGDTLPQYQNAIKRLYETDVLIVMGTSLKVQPVASFPEIAKREVGATTILVNEELTGQE
;
A
#
# COMPACT_ATOMS: atom_id res chain seq x y z
N VAL A 1 -3.26 -9.38 9.88
CA VAL A 1 -2.52 -10.50 10.48
C VAL A 1 -1.80 -10.03 11.75
N GLY A 2 -1.06 -8.93 11.74
CA GLY A 2 -0.32 -8.43 12.92
C GLY A 2 -1.15 -7.72 14.00
N GLY A 3 -2.47 -7.66 13.88
CA GLY A 3 -3.35 -6.99 14.84
C GLY A 3 -3.39 -5.45 14.72
N SER A 4 -2.76 -4.87 13.72
CA SER A 4 -2.83 -3.44 13.46
C SER A 4 -4.27 -3.00 13.16
N LYS A 5 -4.71 -1.90 13.80
CA LYS A 5 -6.09 -1.39 13.64
C LYS A 5 -6.23 -0.39 12.50
N HIS A 6 -5.15 0.32 12.17
CA HIS A 6 -5.11 1.32 11.12
C HIS A 6 -4.01 0.98 10.14
N VAL A 7 -4.39 0.42 8.99
CA VAL A 7 -3.46 -0.01 7.94
C VAL A 7 -3.75 0.74 6.66
N ILE A 8 -2.68 1.19 5.99
CA ILE A 8 -2.75 1.78 4.65
C ILE A 8 -1.92 0.90 3.73
N ASP A 9 -2.58 0.16 2.83
CA ASP A 9 -1.94 -0.69 1.85
C ASP A 9 -1.52 0.15 0.63
N LEU A 10 -0.33 0.76 0.68
CA LEU A 10 0.15 1.68 -0.35
C LEU A 10 0.25 1.04 -1.73
N HIS A 11 0.68 -0.22 -1.80
CA HIS A 11 0.80 -0.97 -3.05
C HIS A 11 -0.41 -1.88 -3.30
N GLY A 12 -1.54 -1.58 -2.61
CA GLY A 12 -2.77 -2.34 -2.73
C GLY A 12 -2.76 -3.66 -1.96
N THR A 13 -3.75 -4.49 -2.25
CA THR A 13 -3.95 -5.76 -1.56
C THR A 13 -4.52 -6.81 -2.51
N LEU A 14 -4.21 -8.08 -2.24
CA LEU A 14 -4.85 -9.23 -2.89
C LEU A 14 -6.13 -9.67 -2.18
N GLN A 15 -6.47 -9.07 -1.05
CA GLN A 15 -7.67 -9.43 -0.27
C GLN A 15 -8.97 -8.97 -0.92
N THR A 16 -8.90 -8.03 -1.83
CA THR A 16 -10.04 -7.47 -2.56
C THR A 16 -9.74 -7.32 -4.04
N ALA A 17 -10.81 -7.23 -4.83
CA ALA A 17 -10.76 -6.95 -6.25
C ALA A 17 -11.93 -6.06 -6.64
N HIS A 18 -11.89 -5.48 -7.81
CA HIS A 18 -12.99 -4.67 -8.33
C HIS A 18 -13.23 -4.90 -9.82
N CYS A 19 -14.43 -4.60 -10.26
CA CYS A 19 -14.75 -4.56 -11.68
C CYS A 19 -14.21 -3.25 -12.29
N PRO A 20 -13.38 -3.29 -13.33
CA PRO A 20 -12.85 -2.08 -13.95
C PRO A 20 -13.95 -1.23 -14.63
N LYS A 21 -15.08 -1.84 -15.00
CA LYS A 21 -16.19 -1.17 -15.66
C LYS A 21 -17.18 -0.51 -14.70
N CYS A 22 -17.76 -1.28 -13.76
CA CYS A 22 -18.81 -0.79 -12.86
C CYS A 22 -18.33 -0.52 -11.44
N LYS A 23 -17.06 -0.74 -11.14
CA LYS A 23 -16.42 -0.50 -9.83
C LYS A 23 -16.98 -1.34 -8.67
N THR A 24 -17.80 -2.34 -8.94
CA THR A 24 -18.29 -3.26 -7.90
C THR A 24 -17.12 -4.01 -7.26
N GLY A 25 -17.07 -4.02 -5.93
CA GLY A 25 -16.04 -4.71 -5.16
C GLY A 25 -16.34 -6.18 -4.92
N TYR A 26 -15.29 -6.99 -4.79
CA TYR A 26 -15.33 -8.42 -4.52
C TYR A 26 -14.25 -8.78 -3.51
N ASP A 27 -14.48 -9.83 -2.73
CA ASP A 27 -13.52 -10.33 -1.74
C ASP A 27 -12.58 -11.41 -2.32
N LEU A 28 -11.58 -11.78 -1.53
CA LEU A 28 -10.63 -12.82 -1.89
C LEU A 28 -11.30 -14.16 -2.13
N GLN A 29 -12.33 -14.51 -1.34
CA GLN A 29 -13.01 -15.80 -1.47
C GLN A 29 -13.69 -15.92 -2.83
N TYR A 30 -14.36 -14.86 -3.31
CA TYR A 30 -14.93 -14.83 -4.64
C TYR A 30 -13.86 -15.04 -5.74
N MET A 31 -12.70 -14.42 -5.59
CA MET A 31 -11.59 -14.55 -6.54
C MET A 31 -11.03 -15.98 -6.58
N ILE A 32 -10.92 -16.63 -5.42
CA ILE A 32 -10.41 -18.01 -5.31
C ILE A 32 -11.42 -19.03 -5.88
N ASP A 33 -12.71 -18.82 -5.67
CA ASP A 33 -13.77 -19.75 -6.07
C ASP A 33 -14.01 -19.80 -7.60
N HIS A 34 -13.41 -18.89 -8.35
CA HIS A 34 -13.59 -18.80 -9.80
C HIS A 34 -12.23 -18.87 -10.52
N GLU A 35 -12.10 -19.74 -11.50
CA GLU A 35 -10.90 -19.83 -12.33
C GLU A 35 -10.65 -18.52 -13.10
N VAL A 36 -11.71 -17.92 -13.65
CA VAL A 36 -11.68 -16.60 -14.27
C VAL A 36 -12.76 -15.75 -13.60
N PRO A 37 -12.42 -14.99 -12.52
CA PRO A 37 -13.39 -14.19 -11.80
C PRO A 37 -13.97 -13.07 -12.66
N ARG A 38 -15.30 -13.05 -12.78
CA ARG A 38 -16.06 -12.07 -13.56
C ARG A 38 -17.07 -11.33 -12.71
N CYS A 39 -17.31 -10.08 -13.06
CA CYS A 39 -18.34 -9.26 -12.42
C CYS A 39 -19.73 -9.86 -12.63
N GLN A 40 -20.49 -10.01 -11.56
CA GLN A 40 -21.87 -10.49 -11.63
C GLN A 40 -22.83 -9.52 -12.32
N LYS A 41 -22.49 -8.22 -12.35
CA LYS A 41 -23.32 -7.17 -12.95
C LYS A 41 -23.07 -6.95 -14.45
N CYS A 42 -21.81 -6.93 -14.87
CA CYS A 42 -21.43 -6.59 -16.24
C CYS A 42 -20.53 -7.61 -16.94
N ASN A 43 -20.27 -8.75 -16.29
CA ASN A 43 -19.49 -9.87 -16.82
C ASN A 43 -18.04 -9.55 -17.24
N PHE A 44 -17.51 -8.40 -16.85
CA PHE A 44 -16.10 -8.07 -17.06
C PHE A 44 -15.20 -8.89 -16.13
N ILE A 45 -13.98 -9.22 -16.59
CA ILE A 45 -12.96 -9.84 -15.76
C ILE A 45 -12.56 -8.86 -14.64
N LEU A 46 -12.50 -9.38 -13.42
CA LEU A 46 -12.14 -8.59 -12.23
C LEU A 46 -10.64 -8.32 -12.18
N ASN A 47 -10.27 -7.15 -11.65
CA ASN A 47 -8.90 -6.80 -11.35
C ASN A 47 -8.67 -6.87 -9.83
N PRO A 48 -7.63 -7.57 -9.35
CA PRO A 48 -7.23 -7.47 -7.96
C PRO A 48 -6.78 -6.05 -7.63
N ASP A 49 -6.96 -5.64 -6.37
CA ASP A 49 -6.65 -4.28 -5.90
C ASP A 49 -5.16 -4.10 -5.59
N VAL A 50 -4.29 -4.61 -6.46
CA VAL A 50 -2.84 -4.41 -6.39
C VAL A 50 -2.39 -3.28 -7.29
N VAL A 51 -1.30 -2.63 -6.91
CA VAL A 51 -0.64 -1.58 -7.70
C VAL A 51 0.56 -2.17 -8.43
N LEU A 52 0.62 -1.95 -9.73
CA LEU A 52 1.75 -2.36 -10.58
C LEU A 52 2.69 -1.18 -10.83
N TYR A 53 3.90 -1.47 -11.33
CA TYR A 53 4.83 -0.43 -11.75
C TYR A 53 4.21 0.48 -12.81
N GLY A 54 4.30 1.80 -12.59
CA GLY A 54 3.71 2.81 -13.45
C GLY A 54 2.28 3.21 -13.09
N ASP A 55 1.61 2.46 -12.22
CA ASP A 55 0.30 2.83 -11.70
C ASP A 55 0.41 3.93 -10.64
N THR A 56 -0.65 4.71 -10.50
CA THR A 56 -0.79 5.64 -9.38
C THR A 56 -1.03 4.88 -8.08
N LEU A 57 -0.58 5.45 -6.96
CA LEU A 57 -0.85 4.91 -5.62
C LEU A 57 -2.13 5.55 -5.05
N PRO A 58 -3.28 4.84 -5.02
CA PRO A 58 -4.55 5.43 -4.57
C PRO A 58 -4.51 5.94 -3.13
N GLN A 59 -3.71 5.30 -2.28
CA GLN A 59 -3.59 5.63 -0.85
C GLN A 59 -2.43 6.59 -0.52
N TYR A 60 -1.69 7.08 -1.53
CA TYR A 60 -0.52 7.92 -1.32
C TYR A 60 -0.84 9.18 -0.51
N GLN A 61 -1.91 9.89 -0.84
CA GLN A 61 -2.31 11.11 -0.14
C GLN A 61 -2.67 10.85 1.33
N ASN A 62 -3.34 9.74 1.61
CA ASN A 62 -3.64 9.32 2.98
C ASN A 62 -2.37 8.99 3.77
N ALA A 63 -1.42 8.32 3.14
CA ALA A 63 -0.14 8.00 3.76
C ALA A 63 0.69 9.26 4.05
N ILE A 64 0.78 10.19 3.10
CA ILE A 64 1.46 11.48 3.29
C ILE A 64 0.82 12.28 4.42
N LYS A 65 -0.52 12.36 4.46
CA LYS A 65 -1.22 13.03 5.56
C LYS A 65 -0.84 12.43 6.92
N ARG A 66 -0.82 11.11 7.04
CA ARG A 66 -0.39 10.43 8.27
C ARG A 66 1.06 10.67 8.60
N LEU A 67 1.92 10.75 7.58
CA LEU A 67 3.34 11.05 7.77
C LEU A 67 3.54 12.43 8.40
N TYR A 68 2.81 13.44 7.93
CA TYR A 68 2.87 14.79 8.49
C TYR A 68 2.30 14.93 9.92
N GLU A 69 1.48 13.97 10.35
CA GLU A 69 0.94 13.89 11.71
C GLU A 69 1.78 13.02 12.66
N THR A 70 2.94 12.52 12.18
CA THR A 70 3.74 11.51 12.89
C THR A 70 4.83 12.16 13.75
N ASP A 71 4.96 11.71 15.00
CA ASP A 71 6.07 12.07 15.89
C ASP A 71 7.24 11.10 15.76
N VAL A 72 6.95 9.82 15.51
CA VAL A 72 7.94 8.76 15.35
C VAL A 72 7.59 7.90 14.15
N LEU A 73 8.51 7.79 13.20
CA LEU A 73 8.41 6.88 12.06
C LEU A 73 9.32 5.66 12.29
N ILE A 74 8.74 4.49 12.33
CA ILE A 74 9.48 3.23 12.39
C ILE A 74 9.44 2.57 11.00
N VAL A 75 10.59 2.31 10.42
CA VAL A 75 10.76 1.66 9.12
C VAL A 75 11.33 0.27 9.35
N MET A 76 10.64 -0.75 8.89
CA MET A 76 11.03 -2.15 9.15
C MET A 76 10.97 -3.00 7.88
N GLY A 77 11.99 -3.84 7.67
CA GLY A 77 11.99 -4.90 6.68
C GLY A 77 11.88 -4.40 5.23
N THR A 78 12.49 -3.27 4.90
CA THR A 78 12.47 -2.71 3.55
C THR A 78 13.85 -2.23 3.11
N SER A 79 14.13 -2.38 1.82
CA SER A 79 15.38 -1.85 1.22
C SER A 79 15.30 -0.36 0.89
N LEU A 80 14.14 0.28 1.01
CA LEU A 80 13.88 1.69 0.65
C LEU A 80 14.34 2.07 -0.77
N LYS A 81 14.17 1.16 -1.73
CA LYS A 81 14.58 1.37 -3.13
C LYS A 81 13.45 1.78 -4.06
N VAL A 82 12.20 1.58 -3.66
CA VAL A 82 11.02 1.82 -4.49
C VAL A 82 10.37 3.16 -4.13
N GLN A 83 10.31 4.05 -5.12
CA GLN A 83 9.64 5.35 -4.97
C GLN A 83 8.10 5.19 -5.16
N PRO A 84 7.29 6.06 -4.54
CA PRO A 84 7.66 7.22 -3.72
C PRO A 84 7.90 6.91 -2.24
N VAL A 85 7.66 5.68 -1.80
CA VAL A 85 7.73 5.27 -0.37
C VAL A 85 9.15 5.41 0.19
N ALA A 86 10.16 5.19 -0.64
CA ALA A 86 11.57 5.34 -0.26
C ALA A 86 11.93 6.75 0.25
N SER A 87 11.16 7.77 -0.11
CA SER A 87 11.37 9.16 0.36
C SER A 87 10.71 9.46 1.71
N PHE A 88 9.85 8.58 2.23
CA PHE A 88 9.10 8.85 3.47
C PHE A 88 9.99 9.09 4.69
N PRO A 89 11.09 8.35 4.92
CA PRO A 89 11.97 8.64 6.06
C PRO A 89 12.61 10.03 5.97
N GLU A 90 13.02 10.45 4.78
CA GLU A 90 13.60 11.77 4.56
C GLU A 90 12.57 12.90 4.80
N ILE A 91 11.37 12.76 4.28
CA ILE A 91 10.26 13.69 4.52
C ILE A 91 9.95 13.77 6.03
N ALA A 92 9.81 12.64 6.69
CA ALA A 92 9.53 12.60 8.13
C ALA A 92 10.60 13.33 8.94
N LYS A 93 11.87 13.10 8.63
CA LYS A 93 13.01 13.71 9.33
C LYS A 93 13.15 15.19 9.04
N ARG A 94 13.13 15.60 7.76
CA ARG A 94 13.45 16.97 7.35
C ARG A 94 12.28 17.94 7.37
N GLU A 95 11.10 17.48 6.95
CA GLU A 95 9.93 18.35 6.81
C GLU A 95 9.02 18.30 8.02
N VAL A 96 8.86 17.12 8.63
CA VAL A 96 7.98 16.93 9.79
C VAL A 96 8.75 17.09 11.12
N GLY A 97 10.05 16.79 11.14
CA GLY A 97 10.85 16.78 12.36
C GLY A 97 10.61 15.53 13.22
N ALA A 98 10.05 14.47 12.66
CA ALA A 98 9.78 13.22 13.35
C ALA A 98 11.09 12.45 13.63
N THR A 99 11.08 11.70 14.73
CA THR A 99 12.14 10.73 14.99
C THR A 99 11.98 9.54 14.05
N THR A 100 13.03 9.17 13.33
CA THR A 100 13.00 8.00 12.44
C THR A 100 13.82 6.87 13.04
N ILE A 101 13.25 5.67 13.07
CA ILE A 101 13.88 4.44 13.55
C ILE A 101 13.89 3.44 12.42
N LEU A 102 15.06 2.92 12.06
CA LEU A 102 15.21 1.91 11.03
C LEU A 102 15.52 0.55 11.66
N VAL A 103 14.72 -0.45 11.33
CA VAL A 103 14.91 -1.85 11.74
C VAL A 103 14.99 -2.70 10.49
N ASN A 104 16.19 -3.06 10.09
CA ASN A 104 16.43 -3.82 8.88
C ASN A 104 17.64 -4.75 9.04
N GLU A 105 17.69 -5.80 8.24
CA GLU A 105 18.81 -6.75 8.25
C GLU A 105 20.07 -6.14 7.60
N GLU A 106 19.87 -5.33 6.56
CA GLU A 106 20.94 -4.68 5.81
C GLU A 106 20.84 -3.15 5.90
N LEU A 107 21.96 -2.47 5.72
CA LEU A 107 22.00 -1.01 5.62
C LEU A 107 21.26 -0.56 4.35
N THR A 108 20.47 0.50 4.49
CA THR A 108 19.69 1.06 3.37
C THR A 108 20.35 2.28 2.72
N GLY A 109 21.37 2.86 3.39
CA GLY A 109 22.00 4.11 3.01
C GLY A 109 21.23 5.36 3.43
N GLN A 110 20.24 5.21 4.30
CA GLN A 110 19.41 6.31 4.84
C GLN A 110 19.49 6.38 6.38
N GLU A 111 20.48 5.80 6.96
CA GLU A 111 20.76 5.81 8.41
C GLU A 111 21.12 7.22 8.96
#